data_1e160f16df038ed3296c5bfbb3000158
#
_entry.id   1e160f16df038ed3296c5bfbb3000158
#
_cell.length_a   1.000
_cell.length_b   1.000
_cell.length_c   1.000
_cell.angle_alpha   90.00
_cell.angle_beta   90.00
_cell.angle_gamma   90.00
#
_symmetry.space_group_name_H-M   'P 1'
#
loop_
_entity.id
_entity.type
_entity.pdbx_description
1 polymer ?
#
loop_
_entity_poly.entity_id
_entity_poly.type
_entity_poly.pdbx_seq_one_letter_code
_entity_poly.pdbx_strand_id
1 'polypeptide(L)'
;MPRDYAKIGKRSRTKGSNWERTLANILKAIWPEAKRGIGQSRWGGEVPDVDGTPYWVEAKVGVQPNMRGAMRQAEEAADGRPCIAVVKDNSVNNTPADVWVVMRFDTFVQLVLAESSDIGGLDT
;
A
#
# COMPACT_ATOMS: atom_id res chain seq x y z
N MET A 1 20.72 4.82 -30.23
CA MET A 1 20.69 3.53 -29.51
C MET A 1 19.27 3.23 -29.08
N PRO A 2 18.72 2.12 -29.51
CA PRO A 2 17.39 1.73 -29.03
C PRO A 2 17.45 1.41 -27.54
N ARG A 3 16.42 1.85 -26.82
CA ARG A 3 16.29 1.49 -25.40
C ARG A 3 15.95 0.01 -25.27
N ASP A 4 16.55 -0.63 -24.28
CA ASP A 4 16.19 -1.99 -23.91
C ASP A 4 14.95 -1.96 -23.02
N TYR A 5 13.77 -1.99 -23.62
CA TYR A 5 12.50 -1.92 -22.90
C TYR A 5 12.25 -3.13 -22.00
N ALA A 6 12.74 -4.30 -22.37
CA ALA A 6 12.61 -5.49 -21.53
C ALA A 6 13.39 -5.34 -20.22
N LYS A 7 14.60 -4.80 -20.29
CA LYS A 7 15.44 -4.55 -19.12
C LYS A 7 14.85 -3.48 -18.21
N ILE A 8 14.30 -2.40 -18.80
CA ILE A 8 13.62 -1.33 -18.05
C ILE A 8 12.39 -1.90 -17.32
N GLY A 9 11.56 -2.69 -17.99
CA GLY A 9 10.38 -3.31 -17.40
C GLY A 9 10.74 -4.27 -16.25
N LYS A 10 11.83 -5.03 -16.38
CA LYS A 10 12.29 -5.93 -15.32
C LYS A 10 12.73 -5.14 -14.08
N ARG A 11 13.45 -4.04 -14.24
CA ARG A 11 13.86 -3.17 -13.13
C ARG A 11 12.67 -2.59 -12.40
N SER A 12 11.66 -2.13 -13.12
CA SER A 12 10.44 -1.56 -12.54
C SER A 12 9.67 -2.61 -11.75
N ARG A 13 9.54 -3.84 -12.26
CA ARG A 13 8.88 -4.93 -11.54
C ARG A 13 9.64 -5.32 -10.28
N THR A 14 10.96 -5.38 -10.33
CA THR A 14 11.82 -5.70 -9.18
C THR A 14 11.68 -4.63 -8.10
N LYS A 15 11.67 -3.36 -8.49
CA LYS A 15 11.49 -2.23 -7.56
C LYS A 15 10.14 -2.31 -6.86
N GLY A 16 9.07 -2.59 -7.62
CA GLY A 16 7.73 -2.76 -7.07
C GLY A 16 7.65 -3.92 -6.09
N SER A 17 8.18 -5.08 -6.45
CA SER A 17 8.21 -6.27 -5.58
C SER A 17 9.00 -6.04 -4.31
N ASN A 18 10.13 -5.34 -4.40
CA ASN A 18 10.95 -5.00 -3.23
C ASN A 18 10.21 -4.06 -2.28
N TRP A 19 9.50 -3.07 -2.82
CA TRP A 19 8.71 -2.14 -2.02
C TRP A 19 7.56 -2.87 -1.31
N GLU A 20 6.82 -3.71 -2.02
CA GLU A 20 5.74 -4.52 -1.44
C GLU A 20 6.25 -5.37 -0.27
N ARG A 21 7.37 -6.03 -0.45
CA ARG A 21 8.00 -6.88 0.59
C ARG A 21 8.44 -6.05 1.79
N THR A 22 9.08 -4.92 1.54
CA THR A 22 9.52 -3.99 2.60
C THR A 22 8.32 -3.48 3.39
N LEU A 23 7.27 -3.05 2.69
CA LEU A 23 6.06 -2.54 3.32
C LEU A 23 5.38 -3.63 4.17
N ALA A 24 5.27 -4.84 3.65
CA ALA A 24 4.70 -5.96 4.40
C ALA A 24 5.47 -6.21 5.69
N ASN A 25 6.79 -6.16 5.65
CA ASN A 25 7.63 -6.34 6.83
C ASN A 25 7.42 -5.22 7.86
N ILE A 26 7.27 -3.99 7.41
CA ILE A 26 6.98 -2.85 8.30
C ILE A 26 5.60 -3.03 8.95
N LEU A 27 4.59 -3.39 8.17
CA LEU A 27 3.22 -3.52 8.66
C LEU A 27 3.04 -4.71 9.61
N LYS A 28 3.92 -5.70 9.60
CA LYS A 28 3.89 -6.80 10.58
C LYS A 28 4.04 -6.32 12.01
N ALA A 29 4.65 -5.17 12.25
CA ALA A 29 4.74 -4.57 13.58
C ALA A 29 3.36 -4.19 14.12
N ILE A 30 2.40 -3.91 13.24
CA ILE A 30 1.03 -3.53 13.59
C ILE A 30 0.11 -4.75 13.47
N TRP A 31 0.19 -5.44 12.35
CA TRP A 31 -0.63 -6.61 12.03
C TRP A 31 0.29 -7.82 11.77
N PRO A 32 0.41 -8.74 12.75
CA PRO A 32 1.37 -9.85 12.63
C PRO A 32 1.14 -10.75 11.40
N GLU A 33 -0.10 -10.79 10.90
CA GLU A 33 -0.46 -11.59 9.71
C GLU A 33 -0.15 -10.88 8.38
N ALA A 34 0.37 -9.65 8.43
CA ALA A 34 0.69 -8.90 7.21
C ALA A 34 1.73 -9.64 6.38
N LYS A 35 1.46 -9.76 5.09
CA LYS A 35 2.33 -10.45 4.14
C LYS A 35 2.13 -9.88 2.76
N ARG A 36 3.12 -10.02 1.91
CA ARG A 36 2.99 -9.64 0.51
C ARG A 36 1.88 -10.47 -0.15
N GLY A 37 0.95 -9.79 -0.83
CA GLY A 37 -0.09 -10.44 -1.59
C GLY A 37 0.49 -11.10 -2.84
N ILE A 38 0.21 -12.38 -3.05
CA ILE A 38 0.75 -13.13 -4.19
C ILE A 38 -0.40 -13.86 -4.88
N GLY A 39 -0.46 -13.69 -6.21
CA GLY A 39 -1.43 -14.39 -7.03
C GLY A 39 -2.82 -13.81 -6.94
N GLN A 40 -3.80 -14.69 -7.10
CA GLN A 40 -5.22 -14.34 -7.00
C GLN A 40 -5.83 -15.04 -5.81
N SER A 41 -6.95 -14.50 -5.32
CA SER A 41 -7.70 -15.15 -4.26
C SER A 41 -8.20 -16.53 -4.72
N ARG A 42 -8.55 -17.39 -3.74
CA ARG A 42 -9.13 -18.72 -4.01
C ARG A 42 -10.32 -18.65 -4.96
N TRP A 43 -11.05 -17.55 -4.95
CA TRP A 43 -12.28 -17.35 -5.73
C TRP A 43 -12.04 -16.59 -7.05
N GLY A 44 -10.76 -16.40 -7.45
CA GLY A 44 -10.38 -15.77 -8.71
C GLY A 44 -10.31 -14.24 -8.67
N GLY A 45 -10.59 -13.61 -7.53
CA GLY A 45 -10.45 -12.17 -7.37
C GLY A 45 -9.01 -11.73 -7.15
N GLU A 46 -8.76 -10.43 -7.25
CA GLU A 46 -7.45 -9.86 -6.96
C GLU A 46 -7.16 -9.92 -5.46
N VAL A 47 -5.88 -9.83 -5.12
CA VAL A 47 -5.42 -9.68 -3.74
C VAL A 47 -4.69 -8.36 -3.61
N PRO A 48 -4.70 -7.72 -2.42
CA PRO A 48 -3.95 -6.48 -2.23
C PRO A 48 -2.43 -6.74 -2.27
N ASP A 49 -1.65 -5.71 -2.51
CA ASP A 49 -0.19 -5.82 -2.54
C ASP A 49 0.38 -6.25 -1.18
N VAL A 50 -0.26 -5.82 -0.09
CA VAL A 50 -0.02 -6.35 1.25
C VAL A 50 -1.34 -6.86 1.80
N ASP A 51 -1.39 -8.14 2.10
CA ASP A 51 -2.57 -8.81 2.65
C ASP A 51 -2.39 -9.10 4.15
N GLY A 52 -3.43 -9.64 4.79
CA GLY A 52 -3.38 -9.95 6.21
C GLY A 52 -3.59 -8.75 7.11
N THR A 53 -4.19 -7.68 6.60
CA THR A 53 -4.55 -6.48 7.35
C THR A 53 -6.03 -6.17 7.18
N PRO A 54 -6.61 -5.30 8.05
CA PRO A 54 -7.99 -4.86 7.87
C PRO A 54 -8.23 -3.97 6.65
N TYR A 55 -7.17 -3.61 5.93
CA TYR A 55 -7.23 -2.69 4.80
C TYR A 55 -6.85 -3.37 3.51
N TRP A 56 -7.36 -2.83 2.39
CA TRP A 56 -6.84 -3.16 1.08
C TRP A 56 -5.65 -2.24 0.83
N VAL A 57 -4.44 -2.81 0.90
CA VAL A 57 -3.20 -2.03 0.82
C VAL A 57 -2.63 -2.13 -0.58
N GLU A 58 -2.57 -0.99 -1.25
CA GLU A 58 -1.89 -0.82 -2.53
C GLU A 58 -0.51 -0.22 -2.28
N ALA A 59 0.53 -0.84 -2.80
CA ALA A 59 1.90 -0.34 -2.71
C ALA A 59 2.32 0.25 -4.05
N LYS A 60 2.83 1.47 -4.01
CA LYS A 60 3.31 2.16 -5.22
C LYS A 60 4.68 2.75 -4.97
N VAL A 61 5.56 2.62 -5.96
CA VAL A 61 6.90 3.22 -5.90
C VAL A 61 7.27 3.76 -7.27
N GLY A 62 7.94 4.89 -7.29
CA GLY A 62 8.41 5.49 -8.53
C GLY A 62 8.88 6.91 -8.34
N VAL A 63 9.16 7.56 -9.45
CA VAL A 63 9.49 8.99 -9.50
C VAL A 63 8.19 9.73 -9.81
N GLN A 64 7.76 10.62 -8.92
CA GLN A 64 6.47 11.31 -9.01
C GLN A 64 5.32 10.34 -9.27
N PRO A 65 5.12 9.34 -8.40
CA PRO A 65 4.12 8.30 -8.65
C PRO A 65 2.70 8.86 -8.66
N ASN A 66 1.84 8.24 -9.45
CA ASN A 66 0.44 8.64 -9.59
C ASN A 66 -0.37 8.16 -8.38
N MET A 67 -0.49 9.00 -7.36
CA MET A 67 -1.21 8.68 -6.13
C MET A 67 -2.70 8.45 -6.35
N ARG A 68 -3.33 9.28 -7.19
CA ARG A 68 -4.76 9.12 -7.52
C ARG A 68 -5.00 7.81 -8.25
N GLY A 69 -4.14 7.47 -9.22
CA GLY A 69 -4.23 6.21 -9.94
C GLY A 69 -4.08 5.01 -9.03
N ALA A 70 -3.16 5.07 -8.07
CA ALA A 70 -2.98 4.00 -7.09
C ALA A 70 -4.25 3.79 -6.24
N MET A 71 -4.87 4.86 -5.77
CA MET A 71 -6.12 4.78 -5.02
C MET A 71 -7.27 4.22 -5.85
N ARG A 72 -7.40 4.65 -7.10
CA ARG A 72 -8.44 4.13 -8.00
C ARG A 72 -8.23 2.65 -8.28
N GLN A 73 -6.99 2.24 -8.50
CA GLN A 73 -6.66 0.83 -8.72
C GLN A 73 -7.06 -0.02 -7.49
N ALA A 74 -6.74 0.47 -6.30
CA ALA A 74 -7.13 -0.21 -5.06
C ALA A 74 -8.65 -0.33 -4.93
N GLU A 75 -9.37 0.76 -5.18
CA GLU A 75 -10.82 0.80 -5.03
C GLU A 75 -11.54 -0.09 -6.04
N GLU A 76 -11.02 -0.20 -7.26
CA GLU A 76 -11.58 -1.08 -8.29
C GLU A 76 -11.40 -2.56 -7.95
N ALA A 77 -10.29 -2.90 -7.30
CA ALA A 77 -9.95 -4.28 -6.98
C ALA A 77 -10.51 -4.74 -5.63
N ALA A 78 -10.76 -3.81 -4.71
CA ALA A 78 -11.02 -4.11 -3.31
C ALA A 78 -12.27 -4.97 -3.09
N ASP A 79 -12.22 -5.74 -2.01
CA ASP A 79 -13.24 -6.70 -1.58
C ASP A 79 -14.20 -6.13 -0.51
N GLY A 80 -14.26 -4.82 -0.38
CA GLY A 80 -15.06 -4.13 0.65
C GLY A 80 -14.23 -3.60 1.80
N ARG A 81 -12.97 -4.01 1.93
CA ARG A 81 -12.07 -3.41 2.91
C ARG A 81 -11.77 -1.97 2.51
N PRO A 82 -11.63 -1.05 3.48
CA PRO A 82 -11.19 0.31 3.15
C PRO A 82 -9.79 0.30 2.55
N CYS A 83 -9.61 1.11 1.51
CA CYS A 83 -8.37 1.13 0.73
C CYS A 83 -7.39 2.15 1.28
N ILE A 84 -6.11 1.77 1.31
CA ILE A 84 -5.02 2.71 1.52
C ILE A 84 -3.95 2.46 0.46
N ALA A 85 -3.34 3.53 -0.04
CA ALA A 85 -2.19 3.42 -0.92
C ALA A 85 -0.97 3.94 -0.17
N VAL A 86 0.08 3.14 -0.10
CA VAL A 86 1.35 3.54 0.51
C VAL A 86 2.35 3.76 -0.62
N VAL A 87 2.72 5.01 -0.79
CA VAL A 87 3.41 5.49 -1.99
C VAL A 87 4.81 5.95 -1.60
N LYS A 88 5.80 5.29 -2.17
CA LYS A 88 7.22 5.68 -2.00
C LYS A 88 7.63 6.51 -3.20
N ASP A 89 7.94 7.79 -2.95
CA ASP A 89 8.32 8.74 -3.99
C ASP A 89 9.84 8.88 -4.03
N ASN A 90 10.44 8.40 -5.12
CA ASN A 90 11.88 8.46 -5.34
C ASN A 90 12.32 9.71 -6.11
N SER A 91 11.40 10.66 -6.36
CA SER A 91 11.71 11.89 -7.08
C SER A 91 12.64 12.82 -6.28
N VAL A 92 12.59 12.73 -4.96
CA VAL A 92 13.46 13.50 -4.07
C VAL A 92 14.75 12.74 -3.88
N ASN A 93 15.87 13.37 -4.21
CA ASN A 93 17.18 12.74 -4.12
C ASN A 93 17.70 12.77 -2.67
N ASN A 94 16.83 12.41 -1.73
CA ASN A 94 17.11 12.38 -0.31
C ASN A 94 16.89 10.99 0.25
N THR A 95 17.64 10.66 1.28
CA THR A 95 17.47 9.42 2.03
C THR A 95 17.09 9.78 3.47
N PRO A 96 15.94 9.31 4.00
CA PRO A 96 15.00 8.40 3.34
C PRO A 96 14.14 9.10 2.27
N ALA A 97 13.62 8.30 1.34
CA ALA A 97 12.65 8.79 0.36
C ALA A 97 11.34 9.16 1.05
N ASP A 98 10.57 10.05 0.41
CA ASP A 98 9.24 10.40 0.92
C ASP A 98 8.30 9.20 0.77
N VAL A 99 7.61 8.87 1.85
CA VAL A 99 6.58 7.82 1.85
C VAL A 99 5.28 8.45 2.32
N TRP A 100 4.25 8.31 1.51
CA TRP A 100 2.94 8.90 1.75
C TRP A 100 1.90 7.82 1.93
N VAL A 101 0.94 8.05 2.82
CA VAL A 101 -0.26 7.22 2.92
C VAL A 101 -1.41 8.03 2.35
N VAL A 102 -2.09 7.45 1.35
CA VAL A 102 -3.23 8.07 0.68
C VAL A 102 -4.47 7.25 1.02
N MET A 103 -5.50 7.91 1.50
CA MET A 103 -6.78 7.28 1.82
C MET A 103 -7.90 8.30 1.66
N ARG A 104 -9.13 7.79 1.58
CA ARG A 104 -10.31 8.65 1.62
C ARG A 104 -10.42 9.32 2.97
N PHE A 105 -10.94 10.53 3.00
CA PHE A 105 -11.08 11.30 4.24
C PHE A 105 -11.94 10.56 5.26
N ASP A 106 -13.03 9.94 4.83
CA ASP A 106 -13.88 9.15 5.74
C ASP A 106 -13.17 7.93 6.31
N THR A 107 -12.26 7.30 5.57
CA THR A 107 -11.41 6.23 6.12
C THR A 107 -10.54 6.78 7.24
N PHE A 108 -9.92 7.92 7.03
CA PHE A 108 -9.11 8.58 8.04
C PHE A 108 -9.93 8.92 9.29
N VAL A 109 -11.14 9.44 9.10
CA VAL A 109 -12.05 9.76 10.21
C VAL A 109 -12.37 8.51 11.04
N GLN A 110 -12.63 7.37 10.37
CA GLN A 110 -12.91 6.11 11.07
C GLN A 110 -11.70 5.63 11.88
N LEU A 111 -10.50 5.78 11.35
CA LEU A 111 -9.28 5.45 12.08
C LEU A 111 -9.13 6.30 13.34
N VAL A 112 -9.33 7.60 13.22
CA VAL A 112 -9.22 8.53 14.35
C VAL A 112 -10.29 8.24 15.39
N LEU A 113 -11.52 7.93 14.98
CA LEU A 113 -12.60 7.58 15.90
C LEU A 113 -12.31 6.30 16.66
N ALA A 114 -11.75 5.29 15.98
CA ALA A 114 -11.37 4.03 16.62
C ALA A 114 -10.28 4.26 17.67
N GLU A 115 -9.28 5.05 17.37
CA GLU A 115 -8.21 5.42 18.30
C GLU A 115 -8.79 6.19 19.50
N SER A 116 -9.67 7.17 19.24
CA SER A 116 -10.31 7.96 20.28
C SER A 116 -11.18 7.11 21.19
N SER A 117 -11.88 6.12 20.64
CA SER A 117 -12.69 5.18 21.42
C SER A 117 -11.83 4.32 22.36
N ASP A 118 -10.68 3.86 21.88
CA ASP A 118 -9.73 3.11 22.69
C ASP A 118 -9.18 3.96 23.84
N ILE A 119 -8.84 5.21 23.56
CA ILE A 119 -8.37 6.16 24.57
C ILE A 119 -9.51 6.49 25.56
N GLY A 120 -10.70 6.77 25.05
CA GLY A 120 -11.88 7.07 25.89
C GLY A 120 -12.28 5.91 26.77
N GLY A 121 -12.10 4.67 26.31
CA GLY A 121 -12.37 3.48 27.10
C GLY A 121 -11.46 3.32 28.30
N LEU A 122 -10.29 3.92 28.28
CA LEU A 122 -9.35 3.89 29.39
C LEU A 122 -9.68 4.90 30.49
N ASP A 123 -10.47 5.91 30.18
CA ASP A 123 -10.82 7.00 31.09
C ASP A 123 -12.10 6.72 31.92
N THR A 124 -12.73 5.60 31.68
CA THR A 124 -13.95 5.21 32.41
C THR A 124 -13.66 4.27 33.62
#